data_d413f82eb07f5adb304dc11fb569cc3b
#
_entry.id   d413f82eb07f5adb304dc11fb569cc3b
#
_cell.length_a   1.000
_cell.length_b   1.000
_cell.length_c   1.000
_cell.angle_alpha   90.00
_cell.angle_beta   90.00
_cell.angle_gamma   90.00
#
_symmetry.space_group_name_H-M   'P 1'
#
loop_
_entity.id
_entity.type
_entity.pdbx_description
1 polymer ?
#
loop_
_entity_poly.entity_id
_entity_poly.type
_entity_poly.pdbx_seq_one_letter_code
_entity_poly.pdbx_strand_id
1 'polypeptide(L)'
;MSTLSWILQLLFIAGFVYGIRLMNSPETAVDGNLIGAASMIGAIIVTMIEAQILTMPVIWAGLLIGSALGVWLSVKVLMIQMPQMVALLNGFGGGASALVALTTIFIGGLTPFTWFTSGLAVIVGGVTLSGSLVAAGKLHGIMNQRPVHLGYHNLQLFEIGRASCRERV
;
A
#
# COMPACT_ATOMS: atom_id res chain seq x y z
N MET A 1 -8.60 -2.97 -24.17
CA MET A 1 -9.38 -3.47 -23.00
C MET A 1 -10.79 -3.76 -23.47
N SER A 2 -11.30 -4.96 -23.23
CA SER A 2 -12.68 -5.32 -23.58
C SER A 2 -13.66 -4.72 -22.57
N THR A 3 -14.91 -4.50 -22.95
CA THR A 3 -15.96 -4.00 -22.04
C THR A 3 -16.13 -4.93 -20.83
N LEU A 4 -15.91 -6.22 -21.05
CA LEU A 4 -15.99 -7.26 -20.02
C LEU A 4 -14.89 -7.09 -18.96
N SER A 5 -13.66 -6.79 -19.37
CA SER A 5 -12.55 -6.58 -18.41
C SER A 5 -12.76 -5.34 -17.54
N TRP A 6 -13.31 -4.27 -18.08
CA TRP A 6 -13.70 -3.10 -17.30
C TRP A 6 -14.75 -3.43 -16.22
N ILE A 7 -15.77 -4.18 -16.59
CA ILE A 7 -16.82 -4.61 -15.66
C ILE A 7 -16.24 -5.50 -14.56
N LEU A 8 -15.38 -6.47 -14.91
CA LEU A 8 -14.73 -7.35 -13.95
C LEU A 8 -13.82 -6.57 -13.00
N GLN A 9 -13.03 -5.63 -13.49
CA GLN A 9 -12.17 -4.79 -12.65
C GLN A 9 -12.98 -3.95 -11.66
N LEU A 10 -14.08 -3.33 -12.12
CA LEU A 10 -14.99 -2.58 -11.24
C LEU A 10 -15.61 -3.47 -10.17
N LEU A 11 -15.99 -4.70 -10.53
CA LEU A 11 -16.53 -5.67 -9.58
C LEU A 11 -15.49 -6.06 -8.50
N PHE A 12 -14.23 -6.30 -8.89
CA PHE A 12 -13.16 -6.59 -7.94
C PHE A 12 -12.81 -5.38 -7.06
N ILE A 13 -12.84 -4.17 -7.61
CA ILE A 13 -12.66 -2.94 -6.79
C ILE A 13 -13.79 -2.83 -5.77
N ALA A 14 -15.04 -3.03 -6.17
CA ALA A 14 -16.17 -3.01 -5.26
C ALA A 14 -16.07 -4.10 -4.19
N GLY A 15 -15.66 -5.32 -4.56
CA GLY A 15 -15.40 -6.42 -3.63
C GLY A 15 -14.29 -6.09 -2.63
N PHE A 16 -13.21 -5.47 -3.07
CA PHE A 16 -12.12 -5.03 -2.21
C PHE A 16 -12.58 -3.97 -1.20
N VAL A 17 -13.31 -2.94 -1.65
CA VAL A 17 -13.88 -1.90 -0.79
C VAL A 17 -14.85 -2.50 0.23
N TYR A 18 -15.67 -3.46 -0.19
CA TYR A 18 -16.57 -4.18 0.71
C TYR A 18 -15.79 -5.01 1.74
N GLY A 19 -14.71 -5.69 1.33
CA GLY A 19 -13.80 -6.39 2.24
C GLY A 19 -13.22 -5.47 3.31
N ILE A 20 -12.74 -4.27 2.95
CA ILE A 20 -12.25 -3.27 3.90
C ILE A 20 -13.35 -2.89 4.91
N ARG A 21 -14.58 -2.73 4.46
CA ARG A 21 -15.71 -2.40 5.35
C ARG A 21 -15.97 -3.51 6.36
N LEU A 22 -15.90 -4.78 5.96
CA LEU A 22 -16.07 -5.93 6.85
C LEU A 22 -14.93 -6.04 7.87
N MET A 23 -13.73 -5.62 7.52
CA MET A 23 -12.57 -5.62 8.43
C MET A 23 -12.70 -4.61 9.60
N ASN A 24 -13.66 -3.71 9.54
CA ASN A 24 -13.90 -2.73 10.62
C ASN A 24 -14.49 -3.34 11.89
N SER A 25 -15.08 -4.55 11.82
CA SER A 25 -15.62 -5.29 12.97
C SER A 25 -14.81 -6.55 13.23
N PRO A 26 -14.44 -6.85 14.49
CA PRO A 26 -13.68 -8.07 14.83
C PRO A 26 -14.38 -9.37 14.42
N GLU A 27 -15.69 -9.38 14.44
CA GLU A 27 -16.51 -10.56 14.12
C GLU A 27 -16.44 -10.92 12.63
N THR A 28 -16.33 -9.92 11.75
CA THR A 28 -16.35 -10.08 10.29
C THR A 28 -14.98 -9.83 9.64
N ALA A 29 -13.95 -9.54 10.44
CA ALA A 29 -12.62 -9.17 9.94
C ALA A 29 -11.96 -10.28 9.11
N VAL A 30 -12.15 -11.54 9.48
CA VAL A 30 -11.60 -12.69 8.76
C VAL A 30 -12.24 -12.81 7.38
N ASP A 31 -13.56 -12.70 7.30
CA ASP A 31 -14.30 -12.76 6.04
C ASP A 31 -13.96 -11.56 5.15
N GLY A 32 -13.83 -10.38 5.76
CA GLY A 32 -13.41 -9.17 5.06
C GLY A 32 -12.02 -9.31 4.42
N ASN A 33 -11.07 -9.88 5.14
CA ASN A 33 -9.73 -10.14 4.64
C ASN A 33 -9.74 -11.17 3.48
N LEU A 34 -10.55 -12.24 3.60
CA LEU A 34 -10.69 -13.25 2.57
C LEU A 34 -11.30 -12.67 1.27
N ILE A 35 -12.36 -11.87 1.40
CA ILE A 35 -13.00 -11.18 0.26
C ILE A 35 -12.02 -10.19 -0.38
N GLY A 36 -11.29 -9.43 0.43
CA GLY A 36 -10.27 -8.51 -0.06
C GLY A 36 -9.16 -9.22 -0.83
N ALA A 37 -8.63 -10.32 -0.28
CA ALA A 37 -7.61 -11.13 -0.92
C ALA A 37 -8.10 -11.76 -2.23
N ALA A 38 -9.31 -12.34 -2.25
CA ALA A 38 -9.90 -12.90 -3.45
C ALA A 38 -10.13 -11.85 -4.54
N SER A 39 -10.59 -10.67 -4.16
CA SER A 39 -10.77 -9.54 -5.07
C SER A 39 -9.45 -9.06 -5.67
N MET A 40 -8.39 -8.96 -4.87
CA MET A 40 -7.05 -8.60 -5.36
C MET A 40 -6.51 -9.64 -6.35
N ILE A 41 -6.61 -10.93 -6.02
CA ILE A 41 -6.17 -12.01 -6.92
C ILE A 41 -6.93 -11.93 -8.24
N GLY A 42 -8.25 -11.77 -8.20
CA GLY A 42 -9.08 -11.63 -9.39
C GLY A 42 -8.68 -10.42 -10.25
N ALA A 43 -8.45 -9.27 -9.63
CA ALA A 43 -8.00 -8.07 -10.33
C ALA A 43 -6.62 -8.26 -11.00
N ILE A 44 -5.68 -8.92 -10.31
CA ILE A 44 -4.35 -9.25 -10.86
C ILE A 44 -4.48 -10.15 -12.08
N ILE A 45 -5.28 -11.22 -11.99
CA ILE A 45 -5.49 -12.16 -13.11
C ILE A 45 -6.06 -11.44 -14.33
N VAL A 46 -7.11 -10.64 -14.15
CA VAL A 46 -7.71 -9.87 -15.25
C VAL A 46 -6.70 -8.91 -15.87
N THR A 47 -5.92 -8.23 -15.06
CA THR A 47 -4.88 -7.31 -15.55
C THR A 47 -3.79 -8.04 -16.33
N MET A 48 -3.33 -9.18 -15.83
CA MET A 48 -2.30 -9.99 -16.51
C MET A 48 -2.79 -10.52 -17.88
N ILE A 49 -4.06 -10.92 -17.98
CA ILE A 49 -4.66 -11.38 -19.24
C ILE A 49 -4.76 -10.21 -20.22
N GLU A 50 -5.29 -9.07 -19.79
CA GLU A 50 -5.47 -7.88 -20.63
C GLU A 50 -4.13 -7.29 -21.12
N ALA A 51 -3.16 -7.22 -20.25
CA ALA A 51 -1.83 -6.71 -20.61
C ALA A 51 -0.99 -7.70 -21.41
N GLN A 52 -1.49 -8.94 -21.62
CA GLN A 52 -0.80 -10.02 -22.34
C GLN A 52 0.62 -10.33 -21.81
N ILE A 53 0.83 -10.11 -20.51
CA ILE A 53 2.12 -10.29 -19.85
C ILE A 53 2.33 -11.69 -19.26
N LEU A 54 1.37 -12.59 -19.45
CA LEU A 54 1.42 -13.98 -18.96
C LEU A 54 2.64 -14.76 -19.49
N THR A 55 3.17 -14.37 -20.65
CA THR A 55 4.32 -15.02 -21.28
C THR A 55 5.66 -14.54 -20.73
N MET A 56 5.66 -13.50 -19.89
CA MET A 56 6.90 -12.93 -19.34
C MET A 56 7.36 -13.69 -18.09
N PRO A 57 8.50 -14.43 -18.12
CA PRO A 57 8.95 -15.25 -17.00
C PRO A 57 9.33 -14.40 -15.76
N VAL A 58 9.71 -13.15 -15.95
CA VAL A 58 10.07 -12.24 -14.86
C VAL A 58 8.89 -11.98 -13.91
N ILE A 59 7.67 -11.90 -14.46
CA ILE A 59 6.45 -11.68 -13.66
C ILE A 59 6.17 -12.90 -12.78
N TRP A 60 6.28 -14.10 -13.35
CA TRP A 60 6.11 -15.34 -12.59
C TRP A 60 7.16 -15.49 -11.49
N ALA A 61 8.41 -15.16 -11.78
CA ALA A 61 9.48 -15.16 -10.79
C ALA A 61 9.18 -14.17 -9.65
N GLY A 62 8.77 -12.95 -9.97
CA GLY A 62 8.37 -11.94 -8.98
C GLY A 62 7.19 -12.40 -8.12
N LEU A 63 6.18 -13.01 -8.76
CA LEU A 63 4.97 -13.50 -8.08
C LEU A 63 5.30 -14.67 -7.14
N LEU A 64 6.14 -15.60 -7.56
CA LEU A 64 6.58 -16.73 -6.73
C LEU A 64 7.42 -16.25 -5.55
N ILE A 65 8.39 -15.39 -5.77
CA ILE A 65 9.25 -14.85 -4.70
C ILE A 65 8.41 -14.03 -3.73
N GLY A 66 7.56 -13.14 -4.23
CA GLY A 66 6.67 -12.31 -3.41
C GLY A 66 5.69 -13.14 -2.59
N SER A 67 5.08 -14.17 -3.18
CA SER A 67 4.17 -15.08 -2.49
C SER A 67 4.89 -15.89 -1.40
N ALA A 68 6.07 -16.44 -1.71
CA ALA A 68 6.86 -17.20 -0.74
C ALA A 68 7.28 -16.33 0.45
N LEU A 69 7.77 -15.12 0.19
CA LEU A 69 8.10 -14.16 1.25
C LEU A 69 6.88 -13.72 2.04
N GLY A 70 5.75 -13.48 1.37
CA GLY A 70 4.48 -13.09 2.03
C GLY A 70 3.97 -14.17 2.98
N VAL A 71 3.94 -15.42 2.53
CA VAL A 71 3.54 -16.57 3.39
C VAL A 71 4.51 -16.75 4.55
N TRP A 72 5.82 -16.70 4.28
CA TRP A 72 6.84 -16.84 5.33
C TRP A 72 6.70 -15.77 6.41
N LEU A 73 6.54 -14.50 6.01
CA LEU A 73 6.31 -13.39 6.92
C LEU A 73 5.00 -13.56 7.70
N SER A 74 3.92 -13.92 7.03
CA SER A 74 2.60 -14.10 7.67
C SER A 74 2.61 -15.14 8.79
N VAL A 75 3.36 -16.23 8.63
CA VAL A 75 3.45 -17.30 9.65
C VAL A 75 4.41 -16.94 10.79
N LYS A 76 5.45 -16.15 10.52
CA LYS A 76 6.50 -15.82 11.50
C LYS A 76 6.22 -14.61 12.37
N VAL A 77 5.32 -13.72 11.92
CA VAL A 77 5.05 -12.45 12.61
C VAL A 77 4.23 -12.70 13.88
N LEU A 78 4.75 -12.22 15.00
CA LEU A 78 4.03 -12.22 16.29
C LEU A 78 3.01 -11.06 16.30
N MET A 79 1.92 -11.21 17.07
CA MET A 79 0.88 -10.18 17.19
C MET A 79 1.44 -8.81 17.61
N ILE A 80 2.45 -8.79 18.49
CA ILE A 80 3.10 -7.55 18.93
C ILE A 80 3.89 -6.85 17.81
N GLN A 81 4.27 -7.57 16.76
CA GLN A 81 5.02 -7.05 15.61
C GLN A 81 4.10 -6.63 14.44
N MET A 82 2.79 -6.84 14.55
CA MET A 82 1.82 -6.47 13.50
C MET A 82 1.94 -5.00 13.06
N PRO A 83 2.05 -3.98 13.93
CA PRO A 83 2.19 -2.60 13.50
C PRO A 83 3.44 -2.35 12.64
N GLN A 84 4.55 -3.05 12.94
CA GLN A 84 5.79 -2.97 12.17
C GLN A 84 5.61 -3.54 10.77
N MET A 85 4.92 -4.68 10.67
CA MET A 85 4.66 -5.35 9.39
C MET A 85 3.73 -4.53 8.51
N VAL A 86 2.69 -3.94 9.08
CA VAL A 86 1.79 -3.04 8.34
C VAL A 86 2.56 -1.84 7.81
N ALA A 87 3.45 -1.24 8.60
CA ALA A 87 4.30 -0.16 8.15
C ALA A 87 5.22 -0.59 6.99
N LEU A 88 5.87 -1.75 7.09
CA LEU A 88 6.74 -2.29 6.03
C LEU A 88 5.96 -2.55 4.73
N LEU A 89 4.81 -3.22 4.81
CA LEU A 89 3.98 -3.52 3.64
C LEU A 89 3.50 -2.23 2.95
N ASN A 90 3.08 -1.23 3.73
CA ASN A 90 2.73 0.09 3.20
C ASN A 90 3.93 0.75 2.50
N GLY A 91 5.12 0.67 3.09
CA GLY A 91 6.35 1.19 2.50
C GLY A 91 6.70 0.51 1.18
N PHE A 92 6.63 -0.82 1.11
CA PHE A 92 6.86 -1.55 -0.13
C PHE A 92 5.83 -1.21 -1.20
N GLY A 93 4.56 -1.01 -0.85
CA GLY A 93 3.53 -0.54 -1.77
C GLY A 93 3.86 0.85 -2.34
N GLY A 94 4.27 1.79 -1.49
CA GLY A 94 4.74 3.11 -1.91
C GLY A 94 5.97 3.03 -2.82
N GLY A 95 6.95 2.22 -2.45
CA GLY A 95 8.15 1.98 -3.25
C GLY A 95 7.85 1.39 -4.63
N ALA A 96 6.97 0.39 -4.69
CA ALA A 96 6.52 -0.21 -5.94
C ALA A 96 5.85 0.83 -6.85
N SER A 97 4.96 1.66 -6.29
CA SER A 97 4.29 2.74 -7.04
C SER A 97 5.29 3.76 -7.60
N ALA A 98 6.31 4.13 -6.80
CA ALA A 98 7.37 5.04 -7.24
C ALA A 98 8.21 4.44 -8.36
N LEU A 99 8.56 3.16 -8.28
CA LEU A 99 9.32 2.46 -9.32
C LEU A 99 8.54 2.37 -10.64
N VAL A 100 7.24 2.04 -10.58
CA VAL A 100 6.38 2.01 -11.78
C VAL A 100 6.31 3.41 -12.42
N ALA A 101 6.14 4.46 -11.61
CA ALA A 101 6.11 5.83 -12.12
C ALA A 101 7.45 6.26 -12.73
N LEU A 102 8.57 5.88 -12.12
CA LEU A 102 9.91 6.11 -12.67
C LEU A 102 10.10 5.42 -14.02
N THR A 103 9.76 4.14 -14.13
CA THR A 103 9.85 3.42 -15.41
C THR A 103 9.01 4.07 -16.49
N THR A 104 7.79 4.54 -16.14
CA THR A 104 6.92 5.27 -17.06
C THR A 104 7.60 6.56 -17.57
N ILE A 105 8.25 7.32 -16.68
CA ILE A 105 9.00 8.53 -17.04
C ILE A 105 10.17 8.21 -17.98
N PHE A 106 10.93 7.14 -17.70
CA PHE A 106 12.10 6.77 -18.51
C PHE A 106 11.75 6.24 -19.91
N ILE A 107 10.61 5.56 -20.07
CA ILE A 107 10.15 5.08 -21.38
C ILE A 107 9.83 6.25 -22.31
N GLY A 108 9.39 7.38 -21.79
CA GLY A 108 9.12 8.58 -22.57
C GLY A 108 7.78 8.55 -23.31
N GLY A 109 7.56 9.52 -24.21
CA GLY A 109 6.31 9.62 -25.00
C GLY A 109 5.09 10.05 -24.19
N LEU A 110 5.30 10.68 -23.03
CA LEU A 110 4.26 11.02 -22.06
C LEU A 110 3.49 12.28 -22.45
N THR A 111 2.19 12.25 -22.21
CA THR A 111 1.39 13.48 -22.20
C THR A 111 1.76 14.35 -20.98
N PRO A 112 1.52 15.67 -21.02
CA PRO A 112 1.75 16.54 -19.85
C PRO A 112 1.04 16.07 -18.58
N PHE A 113 -0.15 15.51 -18.73
CA PHE A 113 -0.92 14.94 -17.60
C PHE A 113 -0.21 13.71 -17.01
N THR A 114 0.28 12.80 -17.85
CA THR A 114 1.00 11.60 -17.39
C THR A 114 2.33 11.98 -16.75
N TRP A 115 3.03 12.98 -17.26
CA TRP A 115 4.23 13.53 -16.62
C TRP A 115 3.97 14.03 -15.20
N PHE A 116 2.92 14.83 -15.05
CA PHE A 116 2.52 15.38 -13.74
C PHE A 116 2.13 14.26 -12.75
N THR A 117 1.27 13.34 -13.17
CA THR A 117 0.82 12.23 -12.31
C THR A 117 1.93 11.27 -11.94
N SER A 118 2.83 10.96 -12.87
CA SER A 118 4.01 10.12 -12.58
C SER A 118 4.98 10.82 -11.63
N GLY A 119 5.21 12.12 -11.79
CA GLY A 119 6.02 12.91 -10.85
C GLY A 119 5.45 12.89 -9.44
N LEU A 120 4.13 13.10 -9.30
CA LEU A 120 3.45 12.98 -8.00
C LEU A 120 3.59 11.57 -7.42
N ALA A 121 3.41 10.53 -8.23
CA ALA A 121 3.52 9.15 -7.76
C ALA A 121 4.94 8.82 -7.26
N VAL A 122 5.99 9.35 -7.88
CA VAL A 122 7.38 9.20 -7.40
C VAL A 122 7.56 9.88 -6.04
N ILE A 123 7.07 11.12 -5.89
CA ILE A 123 7.21 11.88 -4.65
C ILE A 123 6.44 11.19 -3.51
N VAL A 124 5.16 10.92 -3.73
CA VAL A 124 4.29 10.30 -2.71
C VAL A 124 4.77 8.89 -2.36
N GLY A 125 5.14 8.09 -3.37
CA GLY A 125 5.68 6.74 -3.17
C GLY A 125 7.02 6.75 -2.43
N GLY A 126 7.90 7.68 -2.75
CA GLY A 126 9.19 7.85 -2.07
C GLY A 126 9.03 8.27 -0.61
N VAL A 127 8.15 9.24 -0.33
CA VAL A 127 7.82 9.67 1.04
C VAL A 127 7.18 8.53 1.83
N THR A 128 6.26 7.79 1.19
CA THR A 128 5.60 6.63 1.83
C THR A 128 6.62 5.55 2.17
N LEU A 129 7.53 5.22 1.26
CA LEU A 129 8.59 4.23 1.52
C LEU A 129 9.49 4.67 2.67
N SER A 130 10.05 5.87 2.61
CA SER A 130 11.00 6.37 3.62
C SER A 130 10.33 6.54 4.99
N GLY A 131 9.13 7.13 5.04
CA GLY A 131 8.36 7.29 6.27
C GLY A 131 7.99 5.96 6.92
N SER A 132 7.59 4.98 6.12
CA SER A 132 7.23 3.63 6.58
C SER A 132 8.45 2.86 7.10
N LEU A 133 9.62 2.99 6.47
CA LEU A 133 10.86 2.38 6.96
C LEU A 133 11.29 2.99 8.31
N VAL A 134 11.18 4.31 8.45
CA VAL A 134 11.44 5.00 9.73
C VAL A 134 10.44 4.54 10.81
N ALA A 135 9.16 4.46 10.48
CA ALA A 135 8.12 4.00 11.40
C ALA A 135 8.37 2.55 11.86
N ALA A 136 8.66 1.64 10.92
CA ALA A 136 8.99 0.25 11.21
C ALA A 136 10.25 0.15 12.08
N GLY A 137 11.31 0.91 11.79
CA GLY A 137 12.54 0.95 12.56
C GLY A 137 12.35 1.48 13.98
N LYS A 138 11.49 2.48 14.17
CA LYS A 138 11.10 2.97 15.50
C LYS A 138 10.32 1.93 16.29
N LEU A 139 9.34 1.30 15.67
CA LEU A 139 8.52 0.27 16.31
C LEU A 139 9.34 -0.99 16.67
N HIS A 140 10.36 -1.30 15.87
CA HIS A 140 11.28 -2.41 16.17
C HIS A 140 12.32 -2.07 17.25
N GLY A 141 12.43 -0.80 17.66
CA GLY A 141 13.39 -0.36 18.67
C GLY A 141 14.82 -0.16 18.16
N ILE A 142 15.06 -0.26 16.85
CA ILE A 142 16.38 0.02 16.24
C ILE A 142 16.68 1.51 16.26
N MET A 143 15.64 2.35 16.15
CA MET A 143 15.77 3.80 16.19
C MET A 143 15.32 4.35 17.54
N ASN A 144 15.94 5.46 17.95
CA ASN A 144 15.60 6.14 19.20
C ASN A 144 14.13 6.56 19.20
N GLN A 145 13.36 6.06 20.18
CA GLN A 145 11.92 6.31 20.30
C GLN A 145 11.59 7.71 20.86
N ARG A 146 12.60 8.48 21.27
CA ARG A 146 12.38 9.82 21.80
C ARG A 146 11.76 10.72 20.72
N PRO A 147 10.72 11.49 21.07
CA PRO A 147 10.14 12.45 20.14
C PRO A 147 11.21 13.48 19.72
N VAL A 148 11.33 13.73 18.44
CA VAL A 148 12.20 14.79 17.91
C VAL A 148 11.44 16.10 18.08
N HIS A 149 11.90 16.95 19.00
CA HIS A 149 11.35 18.28 19.19
C HIS A 149 11.91 19.22 18.10
N LEU A 150 11.09 19.50 17.10
CA LEU A 150 11.35 20.55 16.12
C LEU A 150 11.07 21.91 16.78
N GLY A 151 11.88 22.95 16.49
CA GLY A 151 11.78 24.26 17.14
C GLY A 151 10.43 24.98 17.04
N TYR A 152 9.52 24.53 16.16
CA TYR A 152 8.14 25.02 16.03
C TYR A 152 7.09 24.08 16.65
N HIS A 153 7.49 23.19 17.52
CA HIS A 153 6.65 22.15 18.11
C HIS A 153 5.41 22.70 18.84
N ASN A 154 5.53 23.85 19.47
CA ASN A 154 4.43 24.47 20.21
C ASN A 154 3.25 24.91 19.32
N LEU A 155 3.50 25.30 18.07
CA LEU A 155 2.44 25.64 17.12
C LEU A 155 1.67 24.40 16.64
N GLN A 156 2.38 23.30 16.38
CA GLN A 156 1.76 22.04 15.96
C GLN A 156 0.96 21.38 17.09
N LEU A 157 1.46 21.42 18.34
CA LEU A 157 0.72 20.92 19.51
C LEU A 157 -0.55 21.71 19.78
N PHE A 158 -0.56 23.02 19.50
CA PHE A 158 -1.73 23.85 19.66
C PHE A 158 -2.85 23.49 18.67
N GLU A 159 -2.49 23.18 17.42
CA GLU A 159 -3.44 22.75 16.39
C GLU A 159 -3.99 21.34 16.65
N ILE A 160 -3.11 20.38 17.01
CA ILE A 160 -3.51 19.00 17.33
C ILE A 160 -4.34 18.97 18.62
N GLY A 161 -3.98 19.75 19.62
CA GLY A 161 -4.73 19.87 20.87
C GLY A 161 -6.16 20.42 20.65
N ARG A 162 -6.34 21.40 19.76
CA ARG A 162 -7.66 21.95 19.41
C ARG A 162 -8.52 20.93 18.65
N ALA A 163 -7.92 20.15 17.75
CA ALA A 163 -8.63 19.10 17.03
C ALA A 163 -9.09 17.98 17.97
N SER A 164 -8.23 17.54 18.89
CA SER A 164 -8.53 16.47 19.85
C SER A 164 -9.58 16.90 20.91
N CYS A 165 -9.62 18.18 21.30
CA CYS A 165 -10.65 18.68 22.22
C CYS A 165 -12.02 18.85 21.55
N ARG A 166 -12.09 19.00 20.23
CA ARG A 166 -13.33 19.15 19.48
C ARG A 166 -14.09 17.82 19.28
N GLU A 167 -13.40 16.71 19.45
CA GLU A 167 -13.97 15.36 19.28
C GLU A 167 -14.60 14.77 20.56
N ARG A 168 -14.53 15.50 21.69
CA ARG A 168 -15.06 15.06 22.99
C ARG A 168 -16.33 15.79 23.45
N VAL A 169 -17.11 16.36 22.52
CA VAL A 169 -18.43 16.94 22.85
C VAL A 169 -19.52 16.18 22.14
#